data_c7cf5040947ddc4dcf86db5f632ca1f3
#
_entry.id   c7cf5040947ddc4dcf86db5f632ca1f3
#
_cell.length_a   1.000
_cell.length_b   1.000
_cell.length_c   1.000
_cell.angle_alpha   90.00
_cell.angle_beta   90.00
_cell.angle_gamma   90.00
#
_symmetry.space_group_name_H-M   'P 1'
#
loop_
_entity.id
_entity.type
_entity.pdbx_description
1 polymer ?
#
loop_
_entity_poly.entity_id
_entity_poly.type
_entity_poly.pdbx_seq_one_letter_code
_entity_poly.pdbx_strand_id
1 'polypeptide(L)'
;MLIVNGYLLIEKMLPPADVFLPEITFQTSRSSGPGGQNVNKVESRVELRWHLMESQVLTDAQKALILEKLTNQLTADGLLLITAQDDRSQYRNKEIVLARFHELLLKSLRRPKPRKATKPNRSAVRKRLEGKKIQGEKKVNRRRLE
;
A
#
# COMPACT_ATOMS: atom_id res chain seq x y z
N MET A 1 -21.50 22.89 -8.88
CA MET A 1 -20.07 22.58 -8.58
C MET A 1 -20.05 21.35 -7.70
N LEU A 2 -20.01 20.15 -8.32
CA LEU A 2 -20.13 18.86 -7.65
C LEU A 2 -18.76 18.45 -7.16
N ILE A 3 -18.53 18.52 -5.85
CA ILE A 3 -17.41 17.86 -5.18
C ILE A 3 -17.77 16.38 -5.12
N VAL A 4 -17.58 15.68 -6.21
CA VAL A 4 -17.66 14.23 -6.27
C VAL A 4 -16.36 13.70 -5.65
N ASN A 5 -16.52 12.92 -4.58
CA ASN A 5 -15.49 12.18 -3.84
C ASN A 5 -14.17 12.02 -4.60
N GLY A 6 -13.09 12.65 -4.13
CA GLY A 6 -11.77 12.62 -4.75
C GLY A 6 -11.15 11.22 -4.96
N TYR A 7 -11.83 10.17 -4.50
CA TYR A 7 -11.45 8.76 -4.72
C TYR A 7 -11.86 8.24 -6.11
N LEU A 8 -13.02 8.68 -6.64
CA LEU A 8 -13.51 8.28 -7.97
C LEU A 8 -12.71 8.89 -9.13
N LEU A 9 -12.09 10.05 -8.92
CA LEU A 9 -11.29 10.71 -9.94
C LEU A 9 -9.92 10.03 -10.15
N ILE A 10 -9.31 9.48 -9.11
CA ILE A 10 -7.98 8.86 -9.20
C ILE A 10 -8.06 7.47 -9.84
N GLU A 11 -9.10 6.69 -9.53
CA GLU A 11 -9.36 5.40 -10.21
C GLU A 11 -9.68 5.59 -11.70
N LYS A 12 -10.32 6.69 -12.07
CA LYS A 12 -10.55 7.07 -13.48
C LYS A 12 -9.30 7.62 -14.19
N MET A 13 -8.27 8.02 -13.45
CA MET A 13 -7.04 8.61 -14.00
C MET A 13 -5.93 7.59 -14.25
N LEU A 14 -5.99 6.39 -13.67
CA LEU A 14 -5.04 5.33 -13.96
C LEU A 14 -5.64 4.43 -15.05
N PRO A 15 -4.98 4.29 -16.21
CA PRO A 15 -5.43 3.39 -17.25
C PRO A 15 -5.35 1.92 -16.78
N PRO A 16 -6.09 1.00 -17.42
CA PRO A 16 -6.03 -0.41 -17.09
C PRO A 16 -4.62 -0.98 -17.29
N ALA A 17 -4.32 -2.10 -16.63
CA ALA A 17 -2.98 -2.70 -16.62
C ALA A 17 -2.43 -3.00 -18.02
N ASP A 18 -3.32 -3.32 -18.95
CA ASP A 18 -2.95 -3.68 -20.34
C ASP A 18 -2.27 -2.54 -21.09
N VAL A 19 -2.58 -1.28 -20.74
CA VAL A 19 -1.95 -0.10 -21.38
C VAL A 19 -0.47 0.00 -21.03
N PHE A 20 -0.05 -0.59 -19.91
CA PHE A 20 1.36 -0.62 -19.48
C PHE A 20 2.15 -1.77 -20.08
N LEU A 21 1.52 -2.74 -20.76
CA LEU A 21 2.20 -3.92 -21.32
C LEU A 21 3.40 -3.58 -22.23
N PRO A 22 3.35 -2.55 -23.09
CA PRO A 22 4.50 -2.16 -23.91
C PRO A 22 5.72 -1.69 -23.12
N GLU A 23 5.50 -1.19 -21.88
CA GLU A 23 6.55 -0.67 -20.99
C GLU A 23 7.07 -1.74 -20.03
N ILE A 24 6.39 -2.89 -19.93
CA ILE A 24 6.69 -3.95 -18.98
C ILE A 24 7.54 -5.04 -19.64
N THR A 25 8.60 -5.42 -18.96
CA THR A 25 9.39 -6.60 -19.32
C THR A 25 9.11 -7.72 -18.34
N PHE A 26 8.85 -8.92 -18.86
CA PHE A 26 8.67 -10.12 -18.03
C PHE A 26 9.92 -10.99 -18.12
N GLN A 27 10.40 -11.42 -16.95
CA GLN A 27 11.46 -12.42 -16.85
C GLN A 27 10.92 -13.65 -16.13
N THR A 28 11.25 -14.83 -16.65
CA THR A 28 10.84 -16.10 -16.04
C THR A 28 12.02 -16.79 -15.42
N SER A 29 11.78 -17.51 -14.35
CA SER A 29 12.79 -18.31 -13.66
C SER A 29 12.14 -19.52 -13.00
N ARG A 30 12.96 -20.44 -12.55
CA ARG A 30 12.48 -21.58 -11.76
C ARG A 30 11.96 -21.10 -10.42
N SER A 31 10.85 -21.69 -9.96
CA SER A 31 10.32 -21.39 -8.62
C SER A 31 11.26 -21.92 -7.55
N SER A 32 11.43 -21.15 -6.48
CA SER A 32 12.17 -21.58 -5.28
C SER A 32 11.17 -22.14 -4.26
N GLY A 33 11.25 -23.42 -3.92
CA GLY A 33 10.41 -24.02 -2.89
C GLY A 33 10.71 -25.51 -2.68
N PRO A 34 10.32 -26.09 -1.54
CA PRO A 34 10.37 -27.51 -1.31
C PRO A 34 9.31 -28.18 -2.20
N GLY A 35 9.68 -28.61 -3.37
CA GLY A 35 8.81 -29.27 -4.35
C GLY A 35 9.44 -30.53 -4.93
N GLY A 36 8.57 -31.41 -5.45
CA GLY A 36 8.99 -32.65 -6.11
C GLY A 36 9.76 -32.39 -7.42
N GLN A 37 10.09 -33.45 -8.16
CA GLN A 37 10.97 -33.44 -9.35
C GLN A 37 10.59 -32.43 -10.46
N ASN A 38 9.34 -31.96 -10.50
CA ASN A 38 8.84 -31.00 -11.51
C ASN A 38 9.22 -29.54 -11.21
N VAL A 39 9.43 -29.16 -9.94
CA VAL A 39 9.75 -27.77 -9.54
C VAL A 39 11.09 -27.30 -10.16
N ASN A 40 12.01 -28.20 -10.32
CA ASN A 40 13.35 -27.92 -10.90
C ASN A 40 13.37 -27.90 -12.44
N LYS A 41 12.27 -28.29 -13.10
CA LYS A 41 12.18 -28.41 -14.57
C LYS A 41 11.31 -27.34 -15.23
N VAL A 42 10.46 -26.64 -14.47
CA VAL A 42 9.50 -25.67 -15.00
C VAL A 42 9.81 -24.25 -14.50
N GLU A 43 9.88 -23.30 -15.41
CA GLU A 43 10.07 -21.88 -15.10
C GLU A 43 8.70 -21.21 -14.86
N SER A 44 8.09 -21.49 -13.73
CA SER A 44 6.77 -20.95 -13.36
C SER A 44 6.82 -19.59 -12.66
N ARG A 45 7.96 -19.24 -12.07
CA ARG A 45 8.12 -17.92 -11.44
C ARG A 45 8.22 -16.84 -12.51
N VAL A 46 7.41 -15.78 -12.35
CA VAL A 46 7.39 -14.62 -13.23
C VAL A 46 7.80 -13.38 -12.44
N GLU A 47 8.72 -12.63 -12.99
CA GLU A 47 9.15 -11.32 -12.50
C GLU A 47 8.75 -10.27 -13.53
N LEU A 48 8.01 -9.26 -13.10
CA LEU A 48 7.65 -8.08 -13.85
C LEU A 48 8.66 -6.98 -13.54
N ARG A 49 9.21 -6.37 -14.56
CA ARG A 49 10.13 -5.24 -14.53
C ARG A 49 9.51 -4.05 -15.23
N TRP A 50 9.44 -2.93 -14.56
CA TRP A 50 8.89 -1.71 -15.13
C TRP A 50 9.64 -0.49 -14.59
N HIS A 51 9.99 0.43 -15.49
CA HIS A 51 10.76 1.62 -15.16
C HIS A 51 9.84 2.83 -14.99
N LEU A 52 9.75 3.37 -13.76
CA LEU A 52 8.82 4.46 -13.40
C LEU A 52 9.10 5.72 -14.23
N MET A 53 10.34 6.14 -14.33
CA MET A 53 10.70 7.42 -14.98
C MET A 53 10.50 7.40 -16.48
N GLU A 54 10.68 6.24 -17.13
CA GLU A 54 10.55 6.07 -18.57
C GLU A 54 9.11 5.92 -19.05
N SER A 55 8.16 5.71 -18.13
CA SER A 55 6.75 5.51 -18.49
C SER A 55 6.19 6.69 -19.27
N GLN A 56 5.56 6.40 -20.39
CA GLN A 56 4.82 7.35 -21.22
C GLN A 56 3.33 7.42 -20.83
N VAL A 57 2.86 6.43 -20.09
CA VAL A 57 1.45 6.28 -19.68
C VAL A 57 1.11 7.21 -18.52
N LEU A 58 2.07 7.51 -17.66
CA LEU A 58 1.87 8.32 -16.47
C LEU A 58 2.27 9.79 -16.68
N THR A 59 1.49 10.69 -16.07
CA THR A 59 1.85 12.11 -15.99
C THR A 59 2.99 12.32 -14.98
N ASP A 60 3.74 13.41 -15.12
CA ASP A 60 4.84 13.74 -14.20
C ASP A 60 4.37 13.88 -12.73
N ALA A 61 3.17 14.42 -12.52
CA ALA A 61 2.57 14.52 -11.20
C ALA A 61 2.28 13.13 -10.58
N GLN A 62 1.85 12.16 -11.40
CA GLN A 62 1.62 10.78 -10.97
C GLN A 62 2.95 10.08 -10.67
N LYS A 63 3.97 10.27 -11.53
CA LYS A 63 5.31 9.73 -11.30
C LYS A 63 5.89 10.21 -9.97
N ALA A 64 5.78 11.52 -9.68
CA ALA A 64 6.25 12.10 -8.42
C ALA A 64 5.57 11.47 -7.19
N LEU A 65 4.23 11.29 -7.23
CA LEU A 65 3.48 10.66 -6.14
C LEU A 65 3.85 9.18 -5.95
N ILE A 66 4.05 8.45 -7.05
CA ILE A 66 4.45 7.04 -7.00
C ILE A 66 5.87 6.93 -6.44
N LEU A 67 6.79 7.77 -6.90
CA LEU A 67 8.17 7.82 -6.41
C LEU A 67 8.21 8.05 -4.90
N GLU A 68 7.46 9.03 -4.38
CA GLU A 68 7.37 9.34 -2.95
C GLU A 68 6.91 8.12 -2.12
N LYS A 69 5.89 7.40 -2.60
CA LYS A 69 5.28 6.30 -1.84
C LYS A 69 5.98 4.96 -2.01
N LEU A 70 6.59 4.72 -3.15
CA LEU A 70 7.24 3.45 -3.47
C LEU A 70 8.77 3.51 -3.39
N THR A 71 9.34 4.54 -2.79
CA THR A 71 10.80 4.70 -2.62
C THR A 71 11.50 3.43 -2.11
N ASN A 72 10.89 2.72 -1.16
CA ASN A 72 11.44 1.49 -0.59
C ASN A 72 11.25 0.23 -1.46
N GLN A 73 10.47 0.31 -2.54
CA GLN A 73 10.17 -0.81 -3.45
C GLN A 73 10.81 -0.61 -4.82
N LEU A 74 11.30 0.60 -5.09
CA LEU A 74 12.04 0.92 -6.30
C LEU A 74 13.53 0.66 -6.07
N THR A 75 14.21 0.18 -7.10
CA THR A 75 15.68 0.14 -7.11
C THR A 75 16.25 1.55 -7.22
N ALA A 76 17.55 1.70 -6.99
CA ALA A 76 18.25 2.98 -7.15
C ALA A 76 18.04 3.61 -8.55
N ASP A 77 17.87 2.77 -9.56
CA ASP A 77 17.63 3.19 -10.95
C ASP A 77 16.15 3.50 -11.24
N GLY A 78 15.26 3.45 -10.24
CA GLY A 78 13.82 3.68 -10.42
C GLY A 78 13.06 2.52 -11.06
N LEU A 79 13.62 1.31 -11.03
CA LEU A 79 13.00 0.10 -11.55
C LEU A 79 12.13 -0.57 -10.47
N LEU A 80 10.88 -0.85 -10.82
CA LEU A 80 9.95 -1.62 -9.99
C LEU A 80 10.03 -3.10 -10.37
N LEU A 81 10.29 -3.95 -9.35
CA LEU A 81 10.36 -5.39 -9.48
C LEU A 81 9.21 -6.03 -8.71
N ILE A 82 8.36 -6.80 -9.38
CA ILE A 82 7.28 -7.56 -8.76
C ILE A 82 7.34 -9.00 -9.20
N THR A 83 7.29 -9.93 -8.24
CA THR A 83 7.36 -11.36 -8.54
C THR A 83 6.08 -12.09 -8.16
N ALA A 84 5.74 -13.12 -8.92
CA ALA A 84 4.71 -14.11 -8.58
C ALA A 84 5.21 -15.53 -8.86
N GLN A 85 4.94 -16.42 -7.91
CA GLN A 85 5.20 -17.86 -7.98
C GLN A 85 4.10 -18.64 -7.26
N ASP A 86 2.89 -18.09 -7.27
CA ASP A 86 1.74 -18.60 -6.50
C ASP A 86 1.10 -19.83 -7.15
N ASP A 87 1.14 -19.87 -8.47
CA ASP A 87 0.56 -20.96 -9.26
C ASP A 87 1.66 -21.77 -9.96
N ARG A 88 1.34 -23.03 -10.30
CA ARG A 88 2.19 -23.87 -11.15
C ARG A 88 2.26 -23.41 -12.61
N SER A 89 1.29 -22.61 -13.05
CA SER A 89 1.19 -22.09 -14.40
C SER A 89 1.90 -20.74 -14.51
N GLN A 90 2.89 -20.64 -15.41
CA GLN A 90 3.54 -19.40 -15.76
C GLN A 90 2.55 -18.33 -16.24
N TYR A 91 1.55 -18.73 -17.04
CA TYR A 91 0.54 -17.82 -17.55
C TYR A 91 -0.27 -17.18 -16.41
N ARG A 92 -0.73 -17.99 -15.45
CA ARG A 92 -1.45 -17.45 -14.27
C ARG A 92 -0.58 -16.55 -13.40
N ASN A 93 0.69 -16.90 -13.21
CA ASN A 93 1.61 -16.04 -12.48
C ASN A 93 1.84 -14.70 -13.18
N LYS A 94 1.80 -14.66 -14.53
CA LYS A 94 1.84 -13.41 -15.29
C LYS A 94 0.62 -12.54 -15.05
N GLU A 95 -0.58 -13.12 -15.00
CA GLU A 95 -1.82 -12.40 -14.66
C GLU A 95 -1.78 -11.86 -13.21
N ILE A 96 -1.31 -12.68 -12.27
CA ILE A 96 -1.18 -12.30 -10.85
C ILE A 96 -0.21 -11.12 -10.69
N VAL A 97 0.94 -11.17 -11.37
CA VAL A 97 1.94 -10.09 -11.29
C VAL A 97 1.39 -8.79 -11.87
N LEU A 98 0.65 -8.84 -12.98
CA LEU A 98 -0.02 -7.68 -13.57
C LEU A 98 -1.09 -7.09 -12.64
N ALA A 99 -1.89 -7.94 -12.02
CA ALA A 99 -2.89 -7.50 -11.05
C ALA A 99 -2.23 -6.81 -9.84
N ARG A 100 -1.15 -7.39 -9.30
CA ARG A 100 -0.36 -6.80 -8.20
C ARG A 100 0.23 -5.45 -8.60
N PHE A 101 0.79 -5.35 -9.79
CA PHE A 101 1.34 -4.11 -10.33
C PHE A 101 0.27 -3.02 -10.36
N HIS A 102 -0.88 -3.29 -10.98
CA HIS A 102 -1.96 -2.33 -11.08
C HIS A 102 -2.52 -1.90 -9.71
N GLU A 103 -2.71 -2.86 -8.79
CA GLU A 103 -3.13 -2.57 -7.42
C GLU A 103 -2.12 -1.70 -6.66
N LEU A 104 -0.82 -1.95 -6.85
CA LEU A 104 0.25 -1.17 -6.24
C LEU A 104 0.23 0.28 -6.73
N LEU A 105 0.07 0.50 -8.04
CA LEU A 105 -0.07 1.83 -8.62
C LEU A 105 -1.33 2.55 -8.10
N LEU A 106 -2.47 1.87 -8.06
CA LEU A 106 -3.70 2.42 -7.49
C LEU A 106 -3.52 2.84 -6.02
N LYS A 107 -2.89 2.01 -5.21
CA LYS A 107 -2.60 2.32 -3.80
C LYS A 107 -1.66 3.53 -3.66
N SER A 108 -0.66 3.62 -4.53
CA SER A 108 0.30 4.73 -4.49
C SER A 108 -0.32 6.06 -4.89
N LEU A 109 -1.28 6.08 -5.81
CA LEU A 109 -1.98 7.28 -6.23
C LEU A 109 -3.09 7.73 -5.25
N ARG A 110 -3.54 6.87 -4.34
CA ARG A 110 -4.55 7.25 -3.33
C ARG A 110 -3.99 8.26 -2.34
N ARG A 111 -4.65 9.41 -2.23
CA ARG A 111 -4.37 10.38 -1.16
C ARG A 111 -5.15 10.00 0.10
N PRO A 112 -4.49 9.86 1.26
CA PRO A 112 -5.20 9.58 2.49
C PRO A 112 -6.15 10.72 2.84
N LYS A 113 -7.36 10.40 3.31
CA LYS A 113 -8.26 11.42 3.85
C LYS A 113 -7.61 12.10 5.06
N PRO A 114 -7.66 13.45 5.14
CA PRO A 114 -7.20 14.15 6.34
C PRO A 114 -7.99 13.66 7.56
N ARG A 115 -7.29 13.19 8.57
CA ARG A 115 -7.92 12.75 9.82
C ARG A 115 -8.46 13.97 10.56
N LYS A 116 -9.77 14.00 10.77
CA LYS A 116 -10.37 14.99 11.68
C LYS A 116 -10.05 14.60 13.12
N ALA A 117 -9.58 15.56 13.91
CA ALA A 117 -9.35 15.35 15.33
C ALA A 117 -10.66 14.96 16.03
N THR A 118 -10.65 13.82 16.72
CA THR A 118 -11.80 13.36 17.50
C THR A 118 -11.71 13.93 18.90
N LYS A 119 -12.83 14.49 19.39
CA LYS A 119 -12.95 14.93 20.78
C LYS A 119 -13.09 13.70 21.69
N PRO A 120 -12.54 13.74 22.92
CA PRO A 120 -12.75 12.65 23.89
C PRO A 120 -14.23 12.40 24.12
N ASN A 121 -14.61 11.12 24.28
CA ASN A 121 -15.98 10.75 24.60
C ASN A 121 -16.39 11.30 25.97
N ARG A 122 -17.65 11.69 26.14
CA ARG A 122 -18.22 12.21 27.40
C ARG A 122 -17.96 11.29 28.59
N SER A 123 -18.04 9.97 28.38
CA SER A 123 -17.74 8.97 29.43
C SER A 123 -16.27 9.01 29.87
N ALA A 124 -15.33 9.18 28.93
CA ALA A 124 -13.90 9.28 29.24
C ALA A 124 -13.60 10.58 30.03
N VAL A 125 -14.24 11.69 29.67
CA VAL A 125 -14.13 12.95 30.42
C VAL A 125 -14.68 12.78 31.84
N ARG A 126 -15.86 12.15 32.01
CA ARG A 126 -16.46 11.87 33.32
C ARG A 126 -15.54 11.02 34.19
N LYS A 127 -15.05 9.87 33.67
CA LYS A 127 -14.10 9.01 34.41
C LYS A 127 -12.86 9.76 34.86
N ARG A 128 -12.31 10.63 34.00
CA ARG A 128 -11.15 11.45 34.36
C ARG A 128 -11.47 12.43 35.50
N LEU A 129 -12.64 13.07 35.47
CA LEU A 129 -13.07 14.02 36.51
C LEU A 129 -13.32 13.30 37.83
N GLU A 130 -14.01 12.14 37.80
CA GLU A 130 -14.25 11.29 39.00
C GLU A 130 -12.91 10.83 39.59
N GLY A 131 -11.98 10.36 38.77
CA GLY A 131 -10.64 9.99 39.25
C GLY A 131 -9.89 11.15 39.90
N LYS A 132 -9.99 12.37 39.35
CA LYS A 132 -9.40 13.57 39.93
C LYS A 132 -10.07 13.94 41.27
N LYS A 133 -11.41 13.79 41.39
CA LYS A 133 -12.15 14.05 42.63
C LYS A 133 -11.69 13.09 43.73
N ILE A 134 -11.65 11.79 43.47
CA ILE A 134 -11.16 10.77 44.41
C ILE A 134 -9.72 11.06 44.87
N GLN A 135 -8.85 11.44 43.95
CA GLN A 135 -7.47 11.82 44.29
C GLN A 135 -7.42 13.09 45.17
N GLY A 136 -8.28 14.06 44.90
CA GLY A 136 -8.42 15.26 45.73
C GLY A 136 -8.87 14.92 47.17
N GLU A 137 -9.91 14.10 47.31
CA GLU A 137 -10.40 13.64 48.59
C GLU A 137 -9.35 12.88 49.42
N LYS A 138 -8.59 11.99 48.75
CA LYS A 138 -7.47 11.30 49.38
C LYS A 138 -6.38 12.26 49.88
N LYS A 139 -6.08 13.32 49.16
CA LYS A 139 -5.09 14.34 49.59
C LYS A 139 -5.61 15.13 50.80
N VAL A 140 -6.88 15.52 50.82
CA VAL A 140 -7.48 16.24 51.93
C VAL A 140 -7.50 15.38 53.22
N ASN A 141 -7.85 14.10 53.09
CA ASN A 141 -7.88 13.16 54.21
C ASN A 141 -6.49 12.89 54.80
N ARG A 142 -5.43 12.86 53.98
CA ARG A 142 -4.04 12.74 54.48
C ARG A 142 -3.63 13.97 55.32
N ARG A 143 -4.00 15.19 54.91
CA ARG A 143 -3.69 16.41 55.63
C ARG A 143 -4.41 16.52 56.99
N ARG A 144 -5.53 15.82 57.21
CA ARG A 144 -6.25 15.81 58.48
C ARG A 144 -5.69 14.84 59.53
N LEU A 145 -4.77 13.97 59.10
CA LEU A 145 -4.13 12.95 59.94
C LEU A 145 -2.71 13.36 60.40
N GLU A 146 -2.21 14.47 59.87
CA GLU A 146 -1.02 15.17 60.34
C GLU A 146 -1.42 16.35 61.25
#